data_b9aa1d736c329c5ea7d06d1ead2fdcdd
#
_entry.id   b9aa1d736c329c5ea7d06d1ead2fdcdd
#
_cell.length_a   1.000
_cell.length_b   1.000
_cell.length_c   1.000
_cell.angle_alpha   90.00
_cell.angle_beta   90.00
_cell.angle_gamma   90.00
#
_symmetry.space_group_name_H-M   'P 1'
#
loop_
_entity.id
_entity.type
_entity.pdbx_description
1 polymer ?
#
loop_
_entity_poly.entity_id
_entity_poly.type
_entity_poly.pdbx_seq_one_letter_code
_entity_poly.pdbx_strand_id
1 'polypeptide(L)'
;QANMTSLNGIRFGFNCSMLRAWWVMLGLPVLLALVFWFALYLIAQVTTSIGGLFFNLVALSLLSAIGLGVVHGITYSKWMPLLGNNATFGIHKFSIQVNVKECIKGCMLAILTMVPFIIVIGIMIAPVFQQLMMMTMLGRSDAGSEFVLQYYPQIMASYFLYFVAILVFASYLYVTLRSLFLNNLTLANGTIRFHSSVTAIGMLLRMLAVLMGSSITCGLAYPWLKMWMV
;
A
#
# COMPACT_ATOMS: atom_id res chain seq x y z
N GLN A 1 13.72 -14.77 15.98
CA GLN A 1 14.47 -13.57 16.46
C GLN A 1 13.87 -12.99 17.73
N ALA A 2 12.54 -12.85 17.86
CA ALA A 2 11.90 -12.26 19.06
C ALA A 2 12.30 -12.98 20.35
N ASN A 3 12.38 -14.30 20.33
CA ASN A 3 12.77 -15.10 21.50
C ASN A 3 14.24 -14.96 21.92
N MET A 4 15.05 -14.28 21.09
CA MET A 4 16.47 -14.02 21.37
C MET A 4 16.73 -12.59 21.84
N THR A 5 15.71 -11.73 21.85
CA THR A 5 15.83 -10.35 22.29
C THR A 5 15.43 -10.22 23.75
N SER A 6 16.22 -9.47 24.52
CA SER A 6 15.93 -9.15 25.92
C SER A 6 16.16 -7.66 26.17
N LEU A 7 15.34 -7.08 27.04
CA LEU A 7 15.48 -5.73 27.55
C LEU A 7 15.56 -5.78 29.06
N ASN A 8 16.66 -5.29 29.65
CA ASN A 8 16.92 -5.34 31.10
C ASN A 8 16.76 -6.75 31.69
N GLY A 9 17.21 -7.78 30.96
CA GLY A 9 17.10 -9.18 31.44
C GLY A 9 15.75 -9.85 31.22
N ILE A 10 14.71 -9.09 30.79
CA ILE A 10 13.38 -9.63 30.48
C ILE A 10 13.34 -10.01 29.00
N ARG A 11 13.01 -11.27 28.73
CA ARG A 11 12.97 -11.79 27.34
C ARG A 11 11.64 -11.50 26.68
N PHE A 12 11.72 -11.14 25.40
CA PHE A 12 10.57 -11.16 24.51
C PHE A 12 10.29 -12.59 24.06
N GLY A 13 9.03 -12.96 24.03
CA GLY A 13 8.57 -14.24 23.51
C GLY A 13 7.56 -14.04 22.37
N PHE A 14 7.58 -14.96 21.42
CA PHE A 14 6.58 -15.03 20.37
C PHE A 14 6.18 -16.48 20.16
N ASN A 15 4.93 -16.82 20.43
CA ASN A 15 4.43 -18.18 20.37
C ASN A 15 3.20 -18.25 19.45
N CYS A 16 3.43 -18.60 18.19
CA CYS A 16 2.38 -18.76 17.20
C CYS A 16 2.54 -20.09 16.47
N SER A 17 1.45 -20.81 16.23
CA SER A 17 1.50 -22.01 15.39
C SER A 17 1.85 -21.65 13.94
N MET A 18 2.77 -22.40 13.36
CA MET A 18 3.26 -22.16 12.00
C MET A 18 2.11 -22.16 10.96
N LEU A 19 1.16 -23.07 11.12
CA LEU A 19 0.02 -23.24 10.23
C LEU A 19 -0.93 -22.01 10.27
N ARG A 20 -1.17 -21.45 11.47
CA ARG A 20 -1.98 -20.25 11.66
C ARG A 20 -1.29 -19.02 11.09
N ALA A 21 0.03 -18.89 11.30
CA ALA A 21 0.83 -17.81 10.74
C ALA A 21 0.79 -17.87 9.20
N TRP A 22 1.04 -19.04 8.62
CA TRP A 22 0.98 -19.25 7.16
C TRP A 22 -0.39 -18.89 6.58
N TRP A 23 -1.47 -19.37 7.22
CA TRP A 23 -2.83 -19.09 6.76
C TRP A 23 -3.16 -17.61 6.78
N VAL A 24 -2.86 -16.90 7.85
CA VAL A 24 -3.18 -15.47 7.97
C VAL A 24 -2.28 -14.59 7.10
N MET A 25 -0.99 -14.97 6.93
CA MET A 25 -0.03 -14.16 6.18
C MET A 25 -0.10 -14.38 4.67
N LEU A 26 -0.38 -15.60 4.22
CA LEU A 26 -0.38 -15.98 2.81
C LEU A 26 -1.75 -16.52 2.35
N GLY A 27 -2.32 -17.48 3.04
CA GLY A 27 -3.54 -18.18 2.59
C GLY A 27 -4.72 -17.21 2.44
N LEU A 28 -5.00 -16.44 3.47
CA LEU A 28 -6.14 -15.51 3.48
C LEU A 28 -5.99 -14.37 2.47
N PRO A 29 -4.85 -13.64 2.35
CA PRO A 29 -4.69 -12.62 1.32
C PRO A 29 -4.80 -13.15 -0.10
N VAL A 30 -4.19 -14.32 -0.37
CA VAL A 30 -4.26 -14.96 -1.70
C VAL A 30 -5.68 -15.36 -2.03
N LEU A 31 -6.39 -15.98 -1.09
CA LEU A 31 -7.79 -16.39 -1.29
C LEU A 31 -8.68 -15.17 -1.56
N LEU A 32 -8.57 -14.12 -0.76
CA LEU A 32 -9.32 -12.88 -0.96
C LEU A 32 -9.00 -12.22 -2.30
N ALA A 33 -7.73 -12.20 -2.70
CA ALA A 33 -7.31 -11.68 -3.99
C ALA A 33 -7.88 -12.49 -5.15
N LEU A 34 -7.83 -13.82 -5.08
CA LEU A 34 -8.40 -14.70 -6.11
C LEU A 34 -9.92 -14.50 -6.26
N VAL A 35 -10.65 -14.47 -5.16
CA VAL A 35 -12.11 -14.20 -5.16
C VAL A 35 -12.41 -12.85 -5.78
N PHE A 36 -11.63 -11.84 -5.41
CA PHE A 36 -11.78 -10.49 -5.92
C PHE A 36 -11.48 -10.40 -7.43
N TRP A 37 -10.37 -10.98 -7.90
CA TRP A 37 -10.02 -11.01 -9.32
C TRP A 37 -11.03 -11.82 -10.15
N PHE A 38 -11.55 -12.91 -9.60
CA PHE A 38 -12.61 -13.67 -10.25
C PHE A 38 -13.90 -12.85 -10.40
N ALA A 39 -14.28 -12.09 -9.37
CA ALA A 39 -15.43 -11.18 -9.44
C ALA A 39 -15.24 -10.08 -10.49
N LEU A 40 -14.04 -9.46 -10.56
CA LEU A 40 -13.71 -8.49 -11.61
C LEU A 40 -13.77 -9.09 -13.02
N TYR A 41 -13.27 -10.32 -13.20
CA TYR A 41 -13.34 -11.03 -14.46
C TYR A 41 -14.78 -11.24 -14.91
N LEU A 42 -15.68 -11.69 -14.03
CA LEU A 42 -17.09 -11.84 -14.35
C LEU A 42 -17.76 -10.51 -14.75
N ILE A 43 -17.45 -9.42 -14.07
CA ILE A 43 -17.96 -8.09 -14.40
C ILE A 43 -17.44 -7.64 -15.77
N ALA A 44 -16.17 -7.90 -16.09
CA ALA A 44 -15.58 -7.55 -17.37
C ALA A 44 -16.22 -8.26 -18.57
N GLN A 45 -16.75 -9.46 -18.37
CA GLN A 45 -17.43 -10.23 -19.44
C GLN A 45 -18.81 -9.69 -19.82
N VAL A 46 -19.45 -8.91 -18.93
CA VAL A 46 -20.83 -8.43 -19.13
C VAL A 46 -20.91 -7.31 -20.18
N THR A 47 -19.80 -6.66 -20.52
CA THR A 47 -19.81 -5.46 -21.34
C THR A 47 -18.93 -5.61 -22.58
N THR A 48 -19.58 -5.89 -23.72
CA THR A 48 -18.92 -6.20 -25.00
C THR A 48 -18.97 -5.08 -26.06
N SER A 49 -19.65 -3.96 -25.81
CA SER A 49 -19.78 -2.89 -26.80
C SER A 49 -18.60 -1.92 -26.78
N ILE A 50 -18.17 -1.43 -27.94
CA ILE A 50 -17.01 -0.51 -28.09
C ILE A 50 -17.22 0.80 -27.31
N GLY A 51 -18.44 1.36 -27.28
CA GLY A 51 -18.77 2.52 -26.45
C GLY A 51 -18.75 2.24 -24.94
N GLY A 52 -18.98 0.98 -24.56
CA GLY A 52 -18.84 0.48 -23.19
C GLY A 52 -17.41 0.24 -22.75
N LEU A 53 -16.44 0.10 -23.66
CA LEU A 53 -15.04 -0.22 -23.35
C LEU A 53 -14.39 0.84 -22.45
N PHE A 54 -14.54 2.11 -22.77
CA PHE A 54 -13.98 3.20 -21.96
C PHE A 54 -14.66 3.28 -20.60
N PHE A 55 -15.99 3.21 -20.57
CA PHE A 55 -16.75 3.20 -19.32
C PHE A 55 -16.37 2.00 -18.45
N ASN A 56 -16.19 0.82 -19.06
CA ASN A 56 -15.72 -0.38 -18.36
C ASN A 56 -14.33 -0.24 -17.76
N LEU A 57 -13.38 0.30 -18.51
CA LEU A 57 -12.02 0.51 -17.99
C LEU A 57 -12.03 1.42 -16.77
N VAL A 58 -12.80 2.51 -16.81
CA VAL A 58 -12.95 3.42 -15.65
C VAL A 58 -13.66 2.72 -14.50
N ALA A 59 -14.77 2.04 -14.75
CA ALA A 59 -15.53 1.33 -13.71
C ALA A 59 -14.69 0.21 -13.07
N LEU A 60 -14.00 -0.61 -13.88
CA LEU A 60 -13.14 -1.68 -13.40
C LEU A 60 -11.94 -1.14 -12.61
N SER A 61 -11.35 -0.01 -13.01
CA SER A 61 -10.26 0.62 -12.27
C SER A 61 -10.71 1.14 -10.90
N LEU A 62 -11.86 1.78 -10.82
CA LEU A 62 -12.46 2.22 -9.55
C LEU A 62 -12.82 1.04 -8.65
N LEU A 63 -13.45 0.02 -9.23
CA LEU A 63 -13.81 -1.20 -8.50
C LEU A 63 -12.55 -1.93 -7.97
N SER A 64 -11.49 -1.98 -8.80
CA SER A 64 -10.21 -2.59 -8.40
C SER A 64 -9.57 -1.83 -7.24
N ALA A 65 -9.57 -0.50 -7.26
CA ALA A 65 -9.05 0.31 -6.17
C ALA A 65 -9.82 0.07 -4.87
N ILE A 66 -11.16 0.08 -4.93
CA ILE A 66 -12.03 -0.19 -3.78
C ILE A 66 -11.78 -1.61 -3.24
N GLY A 67 -11.79 -2.61 -4.11
CA GLY A 67 -11.61 -4.00 -3.73
C GLY A 67 -10.24 -4.26 -3.11
N LEU A 68 -9.17 -3.70 -3.66
CA LEU A 68 -7.84 -3.77 -3.06
C LEU A 68 -7.82 -3.16 -1.66
N GLY A 69 -8.47 -2.01 -1.45
CA GLY A 69 -8.60 -1.41 -0.13
C GLY A 69 -9.29 -2.32 0.88
N VAL A 70 -10.37 -2.98 0.46
CA VAL A 70 -11.11 -3.94 1.29
C VAL A 70 -10.27 -5.18 1.59
N VAL A 71 -9.65 -5.79 0.58
CA VAL A 71 -8.78 -6.99 0.74
C VAL A 71 -7.64 -6.70 1.71
N HIS A 72 -6.93 -5.58 1.53
CA HIS A 72 -5.84 -5.19 2.42
C HIS A 72 -6.35 -4.88 3.83
N GLY A 73 -7.47 -4.16 3.96
CA GLY A 73 -8.07 -3.85 5.25
C GLY A 73 -8.45 -5.10 6.05
N ILE A 74 -9.05 -6.10 5.41
CA ILE A 74 -9.37 -7.40 6.02
C ILE A 74 -8.08 -8.12 6.42
N THR A 75 -7.09 -8.16 5.54
CA THR A 75 -5.81 -8.82 5.78
C THR A 75 -5.10 -8.23 7.00
N TYR A 76 -4.95 -6.91 7.07
CA TYR A 76 -4.32 -6.24 8.21
C TYR A 76 -5.10 -6.41 9.51
N SER A 77 -6.44 -6.44 9.46
CA SER A 77 -7.27 -6.68 10.65
C SER A 77 -7.04 -8.05 11.28
N LYS A 78 -6.60 -9.05 10.51
CA LYS A 78 -6.23 -10.39 11.00
C LYS A 78 -4.76 -10.50 11.35
N TRP A 79 -3.91 -9.80 10.62
CA TRP A 79 -2.47 -9.82 10.83
C TRP A 79 -2.04 -9.12 12.12
N MET A 80 -2.63 -7.96 12.43
CA MET A 80 -2.33 -7.21 13.66
C MET A 80 -2.60 -8.03 14.93
N PRO A 81 -3.78 -8.68 15.13
CA PRO A 81 -4.01 -9.55 16.28
C PRO A 81 -3.12 -10.81 16.30
N LEU A 82 -2.73 -11.32 15.12
CA LEU A 82 -1.78 -12.44 15.07
C LEU A 82 -0.44 -12.04 15.66
N LEU A 83 0.08 -10.86 15.37
CA LEU A 83 1.34 -10.36 15.90
C LEU A 83 1.21 -9.98 17.38
N GLY A 84 0.20 -9.18 17.73
CA GLY A 84 0.05 -8.64 19.08
C GLY A 84 -0.28 -9.72 20.11
N ASN A 85 -1.28 -10.56 19.85
CA ASN A 85 -1.75 -11.54 20.84
C ASN A 85 -0.82 -12.75 21.06
N ASN A 86 0.14 -12.97 20.16
CA ASN A 86 1.14 -14.04 20.30
C ASN A 86 2.49 -13.53 20.83
N ALA A 87 2.61 -12.22 21.08
CA ALA A 87 3.80 -11.62 21.67
C ALA A 87 3.70 -11.58 23.20
N THR A 88 4.84 -11.78 23.86
CA THR A 88 4.96 -11.72 25.34
C THR A 88 6.21 -10.93 25.73
N PHE A 89 6.14 -10.26 26.86
CA PHE A 89 7.28 -9.61 27.50
C PHE A 89 7.42 -10.12 28.93
N GLY A 90 8.37 -11.03 29.13
CA GLY A 90 8.48 -11.79 30.38
C GLY A 90 7.22 -12.62 30.66
N ILE A 91 6.58 -12.36 31.80
CA ILE A 91 5.33 -13.00 32.19
C ILE A 91 4.07 -12.32 31.62
N HIS A 92 4.22 -11.11 31.08
CA HIS A 92 3.10 -10.32 30.58
C HIS A 92 2.82 -10.58 29.09
N LYS A 93 1.54 -10.74 28.75
CA LYS A 93 1.08 -10.93 27.38
C LYS A 93 0.65 -9.58 26.79
N PHE A 94 0.99 -9.38 25.53
CA PHE A 94 0.36 -8.32 24.75
C PHE A 94 -1.05 -8.74 24.36
N SER A 95 -1.94 -7.77 24.26
CA SER A 95 -3.30 -7.94 23.78
C SER A 95 -3.64 -6.82 22.80
N ILE A 96 -4.23 -7.17 21.67
CA ILE A 96 -4.67 -6.23 20.67
C ILE A 96 -6.04 -6.63 20.14
N GLN A 97 -6.93 -5.66 20.06
CA GLN A 97 -8.25 -5.80 19.45
C GLN A 97 -8.42 -4.69 18.41
N VAL A 98 -8.44 -5.05 17.15
CA VAL A 98 -8.58 -4.11 16.04
C VAL A 98 -9.90 -4.36 15.33
N ASN A 99 -10.64 -3.27 15.09
CA ASN A 99 -11.88 -3.33 14.35
C ASN A 99 -11.59 -3.44 12.84
N VAL A 100 -12.18 -4.44 12.17
CA VAL A 100 -12.04 -4.64 10.72
C VAL A 100 -12.46 -3.41 9.93
N LYS A 101 -13.54 -2.72 10.35
CA LYS A 101 -14.04 -1.51 9.70
C LYS A 101 -13.02 -0.36 9.72
N GLU A 102 -12.29 -0.20 10.82
CA GLU A 102 -11.25 0.82 10.95
C GLU A 102 -10.06 0.54 10.04
N CYS A 103 -9.65 -0.73 9.93
CA CYS A 103 -8.61 -1.13 8.98
C CYS A 103 -9.01 -0.88 7.53
N ILE A 104 -10.23 -1.26 7.14
CA ILE A 104 -10.76 -1.01 5.80
C ILE A 104 -10.81 0.50 5.53
N LYS A 105 -11.36 1.29 6.46
CA LYS A 105 -11.42 2.75 6.34
C LYS A 105 -10.03 3.35 6.16
N GLY A 106 -9.04 2.91 6.94
CA GLY A 106 -7.66 3.37 6.82
C GLY A 106 -7.04 3.06 5.46
N CYS A 107 -7.23 1.83 4.94
CA CYS A 107 -6.75 1.44 3.62
C CYS A 107 -7.47 2.19 2.49
N MET A 108 -8.77 2.42 2.61
CA MET A 108 -9.55 3.18 1.64
C MET A 108 -9.12 4.66 1.60
N LEU A 109 -8.90 5.28 2.76
CA LEU A 109 -8.39 6.65 2.82
C LEU A 109 -6.98 6.75 2.23
N ALA A 110 -6.12 5.74 2.43
CA ALA A 110 -4.81 5.70 1.78
C ALA A 110 -4.93 5.69 0.25
N ILE A 111 -5.82 4.88 -0.32
CA ILE A 111 -6.08 4.85 -1.76
C ILE A 111 -6.63 6.20 -2.25
N LEU A 112 -7.51 6.83 -1.47
CA LEU A 112 -8.08 8.13 -1.80
C LEU A 112 -7.00 9.22 -1.94
N THR A 113 -5.88 9.12 -1.20
CA THR A 113 -4.75 10.07 -1.36
C THR A 113 -4.09 10.01 -2.74
N MET A 114 -4.24 8.92 -3.49
CA MET A 114 -3.71 8.80 -4.85
C MET A 114 -4.61 9.45 -5.91
N VAL A 115 -5.91 9.61 -5.63
CA VAL A 115 -6.89 10.09 -6.62
C VAL A 115 -6.51 11.42 -7.27
N PRO A 116 -6.12 12.48 -6.54
CA PRO A 116 -5.74 13.75 -7.17
C PRO A 116 -4.55 13.60 -8.13
N PHE A 117 -3.57 12.77 -7.79
CA PHE A 117 -2.42 12.49 -8.65
C PHE A 117 -2.84 11.74 -9.92
N ILE A 118 -3.71 10.74 -9.81
CA ILE A 118 -4.22 9.96 -10.94
C ILE A 118 -4.99 10.87 -11.90
N ILE A 119 -5.80 11.81 -11.39
CA ILE A 119 -6.53 12.77 -12.21
C ILE A 119 -5.55 13.67 -13.00
N VAL A 120 -4.54 14.23 -12.34
CA VAL A 120 -3.54 15.08 -13.00
C VAL A 120 -2.76 14.30 -14.05
N ILE A 121 -2.31 13.08 -13.73
CA ILE A 121 -1.62 12.19 -14.68
C ILE A 121 -2.52 11.90 -15.87
N GLY A 122 -3.80 11.61 -15.65
CA GLY A 122 -4.77 11.34 -16.70
C GLY A 122 -4.92 12.52 -17.68
N ILE A 123 -5.02 13.75 -17.15
CA ILE A 123 -5.08 14.98 -17.95
C ILE A 123 -3.78 15.16 -18.76
N MET A 124 -2.63 14.89 -18.17
CA MET A 124 -1.34 15.03 -18.85
C MET A 124 -1.13 13.99 -19.96
N ILE A 125 -1.59 12.75 -19.76
CA ILE A 125 -1.42 11.65 -20.71
C ILE A 125 -2.51 11.61 -21.77
N ALA A 126 -3.67 12.25 -21.56
CA ALA A 126 -4.79 12.24 -22.50
C ALA A 126 -4.40 12.61 -23.96
N PRO A 127 -3.64 13.71 -24.22
CA PRO A 127 -3.23 14.06 -25.59
C PRO A 127 -2.28 13.02 -26.20
N VAL A 128 -1.40 12.40 -25.39
CA VAL A 128 -0.50 11.33 -25.81
C VAL A 128 -1.31 10.12 -26.30
N PHE A 129 -2.32 9.74 -25.53
CA PHE A 129 -3.18 8.62 -25.84
C PHE A 129 -4.05 8.88 -27.09
N GLN A 130 -4.60 10.09 -27.22
CA GLN A 130 -5.38 10.49 -28.41
C GLN A 130 -4.54 10.40 -29.69
N GLN A 131 -3.32 10.89 -29.67
CA GLN A 131 -2.43 10.86 -30.83
C GLN A 131 -1.98 9.44 -31.18
N LEU A 132 -1.70 8.61 -30.17
CA LEU A 132 -1.39 7.19 -30.36
C LEU A 132 -2.55 6.45 -31.04
N MET A 133 -3.78 6.69 -30.60
CA MET A 133 -4.99 6.14 -31.23
C MET A 133 -5.15 6.59 -32.68
N MET A 134 -4.93 7.88 -32.99
CA MET A 134 -4.96 8.39 -34.38
C MET A 134 -3.90 7.70 -35.25
N MET A 135 -2.68 7.55 -34.75
CA MET A 135 -1.61 6.88 -35.52
C MET A 135 -1.95 5.42 -35.80
N THR A 136 -2.47 4.70 -34.82
CA THR A 136 -2.88 3.30 -35.00
C THR A 136 -4.04 3.16 -35.99
N MET A 137 -5.00 4.08 -35.98
CA MET A 137 -6.13 4.09 -36.95
C MET A 137 -5.68 4.43 -38.38
N LEU A 138 -4.66 5.27 -38.53
CA LEU A 138 -4.11 5.66 -39.86
C LEU A 138 -3.06 4.69 -40.40
N GLY A 139 -2.75 3.59 -39.68
CA GLY A 139 -1.76 2.59 -40.09
C GLY A 139 -0.33 3.11 -40.18
N ARG A 140 -0.03 4.26 -39.57
CA ARG A 140 1.31 4.85 -39.54
C ARG A 140 2.14 4.23 -38.45
N SER A 141 2.97 3.24 -38.81
CA SER A 141 3.92 2.59 -37.88
C SER A 141 5.26 3.34 -37.73
N ASP A 142 5.57 4.25 -38.64
CA ASP A 142 6.93 4.84 -38.77
C ASP A 142 7.19 6.07 -37.90
N ALA A 143 6.16 6.61 -37.23
CA ALA A 143 6.26 7.81 -36.40
C ALA A 143 6.79 7.58 -34.96
N GLY A 144 7.30 6.41 -34.66
CA GLY A 144 7.62 6.01 -33.27
C GLY A 144 8.67 6.88 -32.59
N SER A 145 9.75 7.27 -33.27
CA SER A 145 10.84 8.05 -32.66
C SER A 145 10.48 9.53 -32.48
N GLU A 146 9.85 10.16 -33.46
CA GLU A 146 9.40 11.56 -33.37
C GLU A 146 8.31 11.73 -32.32
N PHE A 147 7.36 10.80 -32.27
CA PHE A 147 6.30 10.79 -31.27
C PHE A 147 6.87 10.70 -29.84
N VAL A 148 7.82 9.79 -29.59
CA VAL A 148 8.45 9.65 -28.27
C VAL A 148 9.20 10.92 -27.89
N LEU A 149 9.94 11.55 -28.80
CA LEU A 149 10.66 12.79 -28.52
C LEU A 149 9.72 13.96 -28.23
N GLN A 150 8.61 14.08 -28.97
CA GLN A 150 7.62 15.14 -28.77
C GLN A 150 6.96 15.07 -27.38
N TYR A 151 6.60 13.85 -26.93
CA TYR A 151 5.87 13.66 -25.67
C TYR A 151 6.77 13.24 -24.49
N TYR A 152 8.07 13.12 -24.71
CA TYR A 152 9.03 12.70 -23.68
C TYR A 152 8.92 13.50 -22.35
N PRO A 153 8.84 14.86 -22.37
CA PRO A 153 8.73 15.62 -21.13
C PRO A 153 7.45 15.31 -20.35
N GLN A 154 6.32 15.14 -21.06
CA GLN A 154 5.02 14.82 -20.43
C GLN A 154 5.02 13.42 -19.83
N ILE A 155 5.60 12.46 -20.53
CA ILE A 155 5.73 11.08 -20.07
C ILE A 155 6.62 11.04 -18.82
N MET A 156 7.78 11.71 -18.83
CA MET A 156 8.69 11.77 -17.70
C MET A 156 8.06 12.48 -16.49
N ALA A 157 7.36 13.58 -16.70
CA ALA A 157 6.64 14.28 -15.65
C ALA A 157 5.53 13.41 -15.04
N SER A 158 4.84 12.61 -15.85
CA SER A 158 3.81 11.67 -15.38
C SER A 158 4.41 10.55 -14.53
N TYR A 159 5.55 9.98 -14.92
CA TYR A 159 6.28 9.00 -14.11
C TYR A 159 6.75 9.60 -12.78
N PHE A 160 7.28 10.82 -12.79
CA PHE A 160 7.69 11.50 -11.56
C PHE A 160 6.49 11.73 -10.64
N LEU A 161 5.36 12.20 -11.18
CA LEU A 161 4.14 12.43 -10.40
C LEU A 161 3.57 11.11 -9.84
N TYR A 162 3.62 10.03 -10.62
CA TYR A 162 3.23 8.69 -10.15
C TYR A 162 4.11 8.19 -9.00
N PHE A 163 5.43 8.43 -9.09
CA PHE A 163 6.35 8.11 -8.01
C PHE A 163 6.02 8.88 -6.72
N VAL A 164 5.75 10.19 -6.83
CA VAL A 164 5.31 11.01 -5.68
C VAL A 164 3.99 10.47 -5.10
N ALA A 165 3.04 10.09 -5.94
CA ALA A 165 1.77 9.50 -5.50
C ALA A 165 1.98 8.23 -4.68
N ILE A 166 2.87 7.33 -5.11
CA ILE A 166 3.22 6.11 -4.37
C ILE A 166 3.84 6.45 -3.01
N LEU A 167 4.73 7.44 -2.94
CA LEU A 167 5.34 7.86 -1.67
C LEU A 167 4.32 8.41 -0.68
N VAL A 168 3.38 9.24 -1.16
CA VAL A 168 2.29 9.78 -0.35
C VAL A 168 1.38 8.66 0.16
N PHE A 169 0.97 7.76 -0.73
CA PHE A 169 0.17 6.58 -0.39
C PHE A 169 0.85 5.70 0.66
N ALA A 170 2.11 5.33 0.42
CA ALA A 170 2.88 4.48 1.31
C ALA A 170 3.06 5.12 2.70
N SER A 171 3.35 6.43 2.74
CA SER A 171 3.49 7.19 3.98
C SER A 171 2.20 7.21 4.78
N TYR A 172 1.08 7.50 4.13
CA TYR A 172 -0.23 7.54 4.77
C TYR A 172 -0.65 6.15 5.27
N LEU A 173 -0.50 5.13 4.43
CA LEU A 173 -0.81 3.74 4.79
C LEU A 173 0.01 3.27 5.99
N TYR A 174 1.32 3.50 5.95
CA TYR A 174 2.22 3.12 7.05
C TYR A 174 1.83 3.77 8.38
N VAL A 175 1.59 5.08 8.37
CA VAL A 175 1.21 5.83 9.59
C VAL A 175 -0.14 5.35 10.13
N THR A 176 -1.11 5.15 9.24
CA THR A 176 -2.45 4.68 9.63
C THR A 176 -2.40 3.28 10.24
N LEU A 177 -1.70 2.34 9.60
CA LEU A 177 -1.58 0.98 10.12
C LEU A 177 -0.78 0.93 11.42
N ARG A 178 0.32 1.70 11.52
CA ARG A 178 1.11 1.82 12.76
C ARG A 178 0.28 2.41 13.89
N SER A 179 -0.47 3.46 13.61
CA SER A 179 -1.36 4.10 14.59
C SER A 179 -2.44 3.13 15.07
N LEU A 180 -3.10 2.42 14.15
CA LEU A 180 -4.10 1.40 14.49
C LEU A 180 -3.48 0.27 15.32
N PHE A 181 -2.28 -0.19 14.98
CA PHE A 181 -1.59 -1.23 15.74
C PHE A 181 -1.23 -0.76 17.15
N LEU A 182 -0.52 0.36 17.28
CA LEU A 182 -0.01 0.84 18.57
C LEU A 182 -1.12 1.33 19.50
N ASN A 183 -2.10 2.08 18.98
CA ASN A 183 -3.17 2.63 19.82
C ASN A 183 -4.13 1.54 20.37
N ASN A 184 -4.19 0.39 19.70
CA ASN A 184 -4.99 -0.75 20.14
C ASN A 184 -4.16 -1.81 20.88
N LEU A 185 -2.83 -1.64 20.96
CA LEU A 185 -1.95 -2.55 21.67
C LEU A 185 -1.93 -2.23 23.15
N THR A 186 -2.12 -3.26 23.96
CA THR A 186 -2.05 -3.18 25.43
C THR A 186 -1.13 -4.26 25.98
N LEU A 187 -0.49 -3.98 27.12
CA LEU A 187 0.36 -4.94 27.85
C LEU A 187 -0.15 -5.07 29.27
N ALA A 188 0.03 -6.24 29.88
CA ALA A 188 -0.32 -6.55 31.27
C ALA A 188 -1.81 -6.26 31.57
N ASN A 189 -2.72 -6.84 30.77
CA ASN A 189 -4.18 -6.70 30.88
C ASN A 189 -4.67 -5.26 30.82
N GLY A 190 -4.00 -4.40 30.04
CA GLY A 190 -4.42 -3.02 29.81
C GLY A 190 -3.78 -1.98 30.74
N THR A 191 -2.89 -2.38 31.63
CA THR A 191 -2.16 -1.46 32.51
C THR A 191 -1.25 -0.52 31.73
N ILE A 192 -0.61 -1.02 30.67
CA ILE A 192 0.25 -0.23 29.78
C ILE A 192 -0.43 -0.13 28.42
N ARG A 193 -0.63 1.11 27.98
CA ARG A 193 -1.18 1.43 26.64
C ARG A 193 -0.14 2.14 25.81
N PHE A 194 -0.06 1.79 24.55
CA PHE A 194 0.84 2.43 23.61
C PHE A 194 0.09 3.50 22.81
N HIS A 195 0.80 4.54 22.41
CA HIS A 195 0.24 5.61 21.58
C HIS A 195 1.23 5.98 20.50
N SER A 196 0.74 6.19 19.27
CA SER A 196 1.54 6.65 18.14
C SER A 196 1.17 8.08 17.79
N SER A 197 2.15 8.99 17.84
CA SER A 197 2.02 10.41 17.46
C SER A 197 2.62 10.73 16.09
N VAL A 198 2.97 9.71 15.30
CA VAL A 198 3.60 9.90 13.97
C VAL A 198 2.58 10.47 13.00
N THR A 199 2.95 11.59 12.33
CA THR A 199 2.12 12.24 11.31
C THR A 199 2.48 11.74 9.92
N ALA A 200 1.51 11.74 8.99
CA ALA A 200 1.73 11.30 7.60
C ALA A 200 2.78 12.18 6.89
N ILE A 201 2.75 13.50 7.11
CA ILE A 201 3.72 14.44 6.52
C ILE A 201 5.13 14.19 7.09
N GLY A 202 5.25 14.01 8.41
CA GLY A 202 6.54 13.66 9.02
C GLY A 202 7.12 12.36 8.50
N MET A 203 6.27 11.36 8.25
CA MET A 203 6.67 10.08 7.66
C MET A 203 7.08 10.23 6.20
N LEU A 204 6.35 11.02 5.41
CA LEU A 204 6.70 11.32 4.02
C LEU A 204 8.10 11.96 3.92
N LEU A 205 8.38 12.97 4.76
CA LEU A 205 9.70 13.62 4.78
C LEU A 205 10.82 12.65 5.17
N ARG A 206 10.56 11.75 6.14
CA ARG A 206 11.52 10.71 6.51
C ARG A 206 11.76 9.71 5.38
N MET A 207 10.70 9.27 4.68
CA MET A 207 10.83 8.37 3.52
C MET A 207 11.64 9.04 2.40
N LEU A 208 11.39 10.31 2.10
CA LEU A 208 12.18 11.07 1.13
C LEU A 208 13.64 11.19 1.55
N ALA A 209 13.93 11.51 2.82
CA ALA A 209 15.28 11.60 3.33
C ALA A 209 16.03 10.26 3.24
N VAL A 210 15.35 9.14 3.56
CA VAL A 210 15.93 7.79 3.41
C VAL A 210 16.22 7.47 1.96
N LEU A 211 15.30 7.82 1.05
CA LEU A 211 15.43 7.54 -0.37
C LEU A 211 16.58 8.37 -0.98
N MET A 212 16.64 9.66 -0.71
CA MET A 212 17.71 10.54 -1.19
C MET A 212 19.07 10.15 -0.58
N GLY A 213 19.12 9.96 0.74
CA GLY A 213 20.36 9.58 1.43
C GLY A 213 20.90 8.22 0.98
N SER A 214 20.01 7.24 0.77
CA SER A 214 20.43 5.93 0.24
C SER A 214 20.87 6.01 -1.22
N SER A 215 20.24 6.84 -2.05
CA SER A 215 20.64 7.04 -3.45
C SER A 215 22.03 7.69 -3.56
N ILE A 216 22.31 8.75 -2.78
CA ILE A 216 23.59 9.44 -2.78
C ILE A 216 24.72 8.51 -2.29
N THR A 217 24.44 7.65 -1.31
CA THR A 217 25.43 6.76 -0.71
C THR A 217 25.46 5.36 -1.32
N CYS A 218 24.81 5.16 -2.48
CA CYS A 218 24.66 3.84 -3.12
C CYS A 218 24.16 2.76 -2.15
N GLY A 219 23.26 3.13 -1.24
CA GLY A 219 22.64 2.21 -0.27
C GLY A 219 23.38 2.04 1.06
N LEU A 220 24.62 2.53 1.20
CA LEU A 220 25.41 2.37 2.43
C LEU A 220 24.75 3.03 3.65
N ALA A 221 24.10 4.18 3.49
CA ALA A 221 23.41 4.88 4.58
C ALA A 221 22.03 4.28 4.93
N TYR A 222 21.49 3.38 4.12
CA TYR A 222 20.14 2.82 4.29
C TYR A 222 19.87 2.21 5.68
N PRO A 223 20.76 1.35 6.25
CA PRO A 223 20.50 0.77 7.57
C PRO A 223 20.40 1.82 8.67
N TRP A 224 21.26 2.84 8.62
CA TRP A 224 21.28 3.93 9.62
C TRP A 224 20.07 4.86 9.47
N LEU A 225 19.74 5.27 8.25
CA LEU A 225 18.58 6.10 7.96
C LEU A 225 17.25 5.36 8.28
N LYS A 226 17.23 4.05 8.09
CA LYS A 226 16.06 3.23 8.43
C LYS A 226 15.81 3.18 9.95
N MET A 227 16.84 3.15 10.77
CA MET A 227 16.69 3.25 12.22
C MET A 227 16.07 4.59 12.65
N TRP A 228 16.36 5.67 11.92
CA TRP A 228 15.78 7.00 12.17
C TRP A 228 14.29 7.09 11.77
N MET A 229 13.80 6.17 10.92
CA MET A 229 12.36 6.08 10.56
C MET A 229 11.49 5.47 11.67
N VAL A 230 12.06 4.67 12.55
CA VAL A 230 11.34 3.97 13.63
C VAL A 230 11.13 4.88 14.82
#